data_153da24e9cac44774a3ea6df1c6950f2
#
_entry.id   153da24e9cac44774a3ea6df1c6950f2
#
_cell.length_a   1.000
_cell.length_b   1.000
_cell.length_c   1.000
_cell.angle_alpha   90.00
_cell.angle_beta   90.00
_cell.angle_gamma   90.00
#
_symmetry.space_group_name_H-M   'P 1'
#
loop_
_entity.id
_entity.type
_entity.pdbx_description
1 polymer ?
#
loop_
_entity_poly.entity_id
_entity_poly.type
_entity_poly.pdbx_seq_one_letter_code
_entity_poly.pdbx_strand_id
1 'polypeptide(L)'
;MLEFLPEHLSERCVLANDLKEIRMDGPVVVWLKSSHRFHENPAIDIAKHIAIHHDLEMFVYQGVDERYPHSNIRHHNMLLDAASDMDKNCKENNVSYYLHVARKGYRPKVLHELSKTSAIIITDLFPMPPWKDWVDNLAKNSDCPVLEVDCHCVI
;
A
#
# COMPACT_ATOMS: atom_id res chain seq x y z
N MET A 1 1.60 -11.47 15.25
CA MET A 1 1.11 -10.19 14.69
C MET A 1 -0.17 -10.35 13.88
N LEU A 2 -0.32 -11.38 13.03
CA LEU A 2 -1.44 -11.53 12.08
C LEU A 2 -2.32 -12.76 12.34
N GLU A 3 -2.27 -13.34 13.53
CA GLU A 3 -2.96 -14.59 13.92
C GLU A 3 -4.50 -14.48 13.89
N PHE A 4 -5.02 -13.25 13.91
CA PHE A 4 -6.45 -12.98 13.82
C PHE A 4 -6.98 -12.91 12.37
N LEU A 5 -6.09 -12.90 11.38
CA LEU A 5 -6.50 -12.91 9.98
C LEU A 5 -7.06 -14.28 9.56
N PRO A 6 -8.04 -14.33 8.66
CA PRO A 6 -8.43 -15.56 7.98
C PRO A 6 -7.21 -16.21 7.29
N GLU A 7 -7.15 -17.55 7.31
CA GLU A 7 -6.02 -18.33 6.79
C GLU A 7 -5.67 -17.95 5.34
N HIS A 8 -6.66 -17.87 4.46
CA HIS A 8 -6.48 -17.49 3.05
C HIS A 8 -5.93 -16.07 2.81
N LEU A 9 -5.97 -15.19 3.82
CA LEU A 9 -5.34 -13.88 3.79
C LEU A 9 -3.96 -13.91 4.43
N SER A 10 -3.80 -14.63 5.55
CA SER A 10 -2.51 -14.71 6.26
C SER A 10 -1.42 -15.39 5.43
N GLU A 11 -1.77 -16.42 4.65
CA GLU A 11 -0.86 -17.13 3.74
C GLU A 11 -0.29 -16.25 2.62
N ARG A 12 -0.94 -15.13 2.31
CA ARG A 12 -0.51 -14.16 1.31
C ARG A 12 0.48 -13.13 1.82
N CYS A 13 0.76 -13.13 3.13
CA CYS A 13 1.50 -12.08 3.81
C CYS A 13 2.98 -12.42 3.95
N VAL A 14 3.85 -11.49 3.59
CA VAL A 14 5.30 -11.56 3.83
C VAL A 14 5.77 -10.25 4.45
N LEU A 15 6.44 -10.31 5.61
CA LEU A 15 7.08 -9.13 6.19
C LEU A 15 8.32 -8.76 5.37
N ALA A 16 8.41 -7.50 4.98
CA ALA A 16 9.55 -6.95 4.25
C ALA A 16 10.66 -6.43 5.17
N ASN A 17 10.38 -6.25 6.47
CA ASN A 17 11.36 -5.85 7.49
C ASN A 17 11.19 -6.68 8.78
N ASP A 18 12.13 -6.49 9.74
CA ASP A 18 12.13 -7.25 10.99
C ASP A 18 11.19 -6.70 12.07
N LEU A 19 10.45 -5.63 11.79
CA LEU A 19 9.50 -5.03 12.72
C LEU A 19 8.22 -5.87 12.76
N LYS A 20 7.90 -6.45 13.93
CA LYS A 20 6.80 -7.42 14.10
C LYS A 20 5.63 -6.89 14.90
N GLU A 21 5.70 -5.65 15.38
CA GLU A 21 4.66 -5.07 16.22
C GLU A 21 3.94 -3.94 15.47
N ILE A 22 2.62 -4.07 15.34
CA ILE A 22 1.75 -3.03 14.80
C ILE A 22 1.69 -1.90 15.85
N ARG A 23 1.98 -0.69 15.44
CA ARG A 23 1.89 0.49 16.32
C ARG A 23 0.42 0.87 16.52
N MET A 24 0.08 1.27 17.75
CA MET A 24 -1.31 1.62 18.10
C MET A 24 -1.57 3.14 18.03
N ASP A 25 -0.61 3.92 17.59
CA ASP A 25 -0.66 5.39 17.57
C ASP A 25 -0.72 6.00 16.16
N GLY A 26 -1.04 5.19 15.16
CA GLY A 26 -1.07 5.64 13.78
C GLY A 26 -2.05 4.86 12.89
N PRO A 27 -2.29 5.32 11.67
CA PRO A 27 -3.19 4.67 10.73
C PRO A 27 -2.54 3.45 10.07
N VAL A 28 -3.39 2.54 9.59
CA VAL A 28 -3.04 1.48 8.64
C VAL A 28 -2.97 2.09 7.25
N VAL A 29 -1.82 2.00 6.59
CA VAL A 29 -1.61 2.56 5.25
C VAL A 29 -1.54 1.45 4.22
N VAL A 30 -2.36 1.52 3.17
CA VAL A 30 -2.25 0.66 1.99
C VAL A 30 -1.54 1.43 0.88
N TRP A 31 -0.33 1.00 0.55
CA TRP A 31 0.42 1.55 -0.58
C TRP A 31 0.22 0.70 -1.83
N LEU A 32 -0.58 1.20 -2.77
CA LEU A 32 -0.79 0.54 -4.06
C LEU A 32 0.28 0.92 -5.07
N LYS A 33 0.93 -0.09 -5.64
CA LYS A 33 1.96 0.08 -6.67
C LYS A 33 1.71 -0.71 -7.96
N SER A 34 0.95 -1.80 -7.91
CA SER A 34 0.59 -2.61 -9.07
C SER A 34 -0.88 -3.05 -9.09
N SER A 35 -1.48 -3.35 -7.95
CA SER A 35 -2.87 -3.80 -7.84
C SER A 35 -3.83 -2.63 -7.60
N HIS A 36 -4.03 -1.78 -8.60
CA HIS A 36 -4.85 -0.56 -8.51
C HIS A 36 -6.36 -0.86 -8.59
N ARG A 37 -6.90 -1.63 -7.63
CA ARG A 37 -8.34 -1.92 -7.50
C ARG A 37 -8.72 -1.94 -6.03
N PHE A 38 -9.96 -1.56 -5.72
CA PHE A 38 -10.47 -1.55 -4.34
C PHE A 38 -11.08 -2.91 -3.95
N HIS A 39 -11.89 -3.48 -4.84
CA HIS A 39 -12.55 -4.78 -4.63
C HIS A 39 -11.63 -5.92 -5.02
N GLU A 40 -11.83 -7.09 -4.39
CA GLU A 40 -11.02 -8.30 -4.63
C GLU A 40 -9.52 -8.01 -4.51
N ASN A 41 -9.16 -7.18 -3.53
CA ASN A 41 -7.77 -6.80 -3.27
C ASN A 41 -7.34 -7.26 -1.88
N PRO A 42 -6.59 -8.37 -1.77
CA PRO A 42 -6.14 -8.90 -0.49
C PRO A 42 -5.41 -7.90 0.40
N ALA A 43 -4.65 -6.96 -0.17
CA ALA A 43 -3.96 -5.93 0.61
C ALA A 43 -4.94 -4.97 1.31
N ILE A 44 -6.02 -4.59 0.62
CA ILE A 44 -7.09 -3.77 1.20
C ILE A 44 -7.89 -4.56 2.23
N ASP A 45 -8.19 -5.82 1.96
CA ASP A 45 -8.95 -6.66 2.90
C ASP A 45 -8.16 -6.91 4.18
N ILE A 46 -6.87 -7.22 4.09
CA ILE A 46 -5.98 -7.33 5.25
C ILE A 46 -5.92 -6.02 6.04
N ALA A 47 -5.80 -4.87 5.34
CA ALA A 47 -5.80 -3.57 5.99
C ALA A 47 -7.09 -3.30 6.78
N LYS A 48 -8.25 -3.64 6.22
CA LYS A 48 -9.54 -3.55 6.92
C LYS A 48 -9.58 -4.44 8.16
N HIS A 49 -9.12 -5.69 8.05
CA HIS A 49 -9.07 -6.60 9.20
C HIS A 49 -8.18 -6.05 10.32
N ILE A 50 -6.98 -5.53 9.98
CA ILE A 50 -6.06 -4.93 10.96
C ILE A 50 -6.69 -3.69 11.59
N ALA A 51 -7.26 -2.79 10.78
CA ALA A 51 -7.87 -1.56 11.25
C ALA A 51 -9.03 -1.83 12.21
N ILE A 52 -9.93 -2.76 11.86
CA ILE A 52 -11.05 -3.15 12.71
C ILE A 52 -10.57 -3.85 13.99
N HIS A 53 -9.62 -4.78 13.90
CA HIS A 53 -9.13 -5.54 15.06
C HIS A 53 -8.46 -4.65 16.12
N HIS A 54 -7.77 -3.59 15.68
CA HIS A 54 -7.00 -2.69 16.55
C HIS A 54 -7.66 -1.33 16.78
N ASP A 55 -8.88 -1.11 16.25
CA ASP A 55 -9.59 0.18 16.32
C ASP A 55 -8.75 1.34 15.76
N LEU A 56 -8.15 1.13 14.59
CA LEU A 56 -7.29 2.10 13.90
C LEU A 56 -7.97 2.64 12.65
N GLU A 57 -7.65 3.87 12.30
CA GLU A 57 -8.00 4.40 10.98
C GLU A 57 -7.18 3.73 9.88
N MET A 58 -7.73 3.68 8.66
CA MET A 58 -6.98 3.26 7.47
C MET A 58 -7.14 4.25 6.33
N PHE A 59 -6.14 4.29 5.47
CA PHE A 59 -6.25 4.98 4.19
C PHE A 59 -5.44 4.29 3.09
N VAL A 60 -5.80 4.60 1.85
CA VAL A 60 -5.10 4.11 0.66
C VAL A 60 -4.25 5.23 0.08
N TYR A 61 -2.99 4.93 -0.21
CA TYR A 61 -2.03 5.82 -0.85
C TYR A 61 -1.61 5.25 -2.21
N GLN A 62 -1.63 6.08 -3.23
CA GLN A 62 -1.10 5.78 -4.56
C GLN A 62 -0.14 6.88 -4.99
N GLY A 63 1.07 6.48 -5.42
CA GLY A 63 2.07 7.37 -5.97
C GLY A 63 2.22 7.20 -7.48
N VAL A 64 2.27 8.31 -8.20
CA VAL A 64 2.58 8.35 -9.63
C VAL A 64 3.83 9.21 -9.83
N ASP A 65 4.86 8.68 -10.51
CA ASP A 65 6.10 9.41 -10.81
C ASP A 65 6.43 9.31 -12.30
N GLU A 66 6.64 10.44 -12.94
CA GLU A 66 6.99 10.57 -14.36
C GLU A 66 8.32 9.89 -14.72
N ARG A 67 9.20 9.63 -13.73
CA ARG A 67 10.52 9.01 -13.93
C ARG A 67 10.48 7.49 -14.08
N TYR A 68 9.31 6.86 -13.92
CA TYR A 68 9.22 5.43 -14.16
C TYR A 68 9.70 5.10 -15.57
N PRO A 69 10.77 4.29 -15.76
CA PRO A 69 11.47 4.13 -17.05
C PRO A 69 10.58 3.60 -18.18
N HIS A 70 9.53 2.90 -17.82
CA HIS A 70 8.56 2.32 -18.77
C HIS A 70 7.26 3.14 -18.86
N SER A 71 7.24 4.34 -18.27
CA SER A 71 6.08 5.21 -18.33
C SER A 71 5.88 5.77 -19.75
N ASN A 72 4.63 5.85 -20.14
CA ASN A 72 4.17 6.54 -21.34
C ASN A 72 2.77 7.09 -21.08
N ILE A 73 2.23 7.84 -22.03
CA ILE A 73 0.93 8.48 -21.84
C ILE A 73 -0.21 7.48 -21.58
N ARG A 74 -0.17 6.28 -22.17
CA ARG A 74 -1.17 5.24 -21.92
C ARG A 74 -1.06 4.70 -20.48
N HIS A 75 0.16 4.49 -20.00
CA HIS A 75 0.40 4.05 -18.62
C HIS A 75 -0.08 5.11 -17.62
N HIS A 76 0.25 6.39 -17.86
CA HIS A 76 -0.22 7.45 -16.98
C HIS A 76 -1.75 7.61 -17.00
N ASN A 77 -2.39 7.54 -18.17
CA ASN A 77 -3.85 7.57 -18.24
C ASN A 77 -4.48 6.40 -17.48
N MET A 78 -3.96 5.18 -17.65
CA MET A 78 -4.44 4.01 -16.91
C MET A 78 -4.33 4.22 -15.39
N LEU A 79 -3.20 4.76 -14.90
CA LEU A 79 -3.03 5.04 -13.47
C LEU A 79 -3.99 6.12 -12.95
N LEU A 80 -4.28 7.15 -13.76
CA LEU A 80 -5.22 8.21 -13.39
C LEU A 80 -6.68 7.73 -13.42
N ASP A 81 -7.05 6.91 -14.41
CA ASP A 81 -8.38 6.28 -14.48
C ASP A 81 -8.57 5.34 -13.27
N ALA A 82 -7.58 4.50 -12.98
CA ALA A 82 -7.59 3.62 -11.80
C ALA A 82 -7.65 4.44 -10.48
N ALA A 83 -6.98 5.59 -10.41
CA ALA A 83 -7.06 6.48 -9.27
C ALA A 83 -8.46 7.09 -9.08
N SER A 84 -9.13 7.44 -10.18
CA SER A 84 -10.52 7.94 -10.15
C SER A 84 -11.48 6.87 -9.62
N ASP A 85 -11.35 5.63 -10.11
CA ASP A 85 -12.16 4.51 -9.64
C ASP A 85 -11.86 4.19 -8.17
N MET A 86 -10.59 4.26 -7.75
CA MET A 86 -10.18 4.06 -6.38
C MET A 86 -10.79 5.12 -5.44
N ASP A 87 -10.70 6.40 -5.80
CA ASP A 87 -11.27 7.50 -5.02
C ASP A 87 -12.79 7.33 -4.81
N LYS A 88 -13.51 6.95 -5.87
CA LYS A 88 -14.95 6.66 -5.78
C LYS A 88 -15.24 5.51 -4.82
N ASN A 89 -14.58 4.36 -5.01
CA ASN A 89 -14.79 3.18 -4.17
C ASN A 89 -14.39 3.41 -2.71
N CYS A 90 -13.30 4.14 -2.47
CA CYS A 90 -12.89 4.50 -1.12
C CYS A 90 -13.95 5.38 -0.43
N LYS A 91 -14.49 6.40 -1.12
CA LYS A 91 -15.57 7.25 -0.60
C LYS A 91 -16.83 6.45 -0.25
N GLU A 92 -17.25 5.54 -1.13
CA GLU A 92 -18.41 4.65 -0.92
C GLU A 92 -18.24 3.74 0.30
N ASN A 93 -16.99 3.44 0.69
CA ASN A 93 -16.64 2.56 1.81
C ASN A 93 -16.10 3.32 3.04
N ASN A 94 -16.19 4.65 3.07
CA ASN A 94 -15.68 5.51 4.17
C ASN A 94 -14.17 5.32 4.43
N VAL A 95 -13.39 5.09 3.40
CA VAL A 95 -11.93 4.98 3.45
C VAL A 95 -11.32 6.23 2.79
N SER A 96 -10.34 6.84 3.43
CA SER A 96 -9.60 7.96 2.84
C SER A 96 -8.67 7.47 1.71
N TYR A 97 -8.58 8.24 0.64
CA TYR A 97 -7.69 7.96 -0.48
C TYR A 97 -6.83 9.17 -0.83
N TYR A 98 -5.53 8.95 -1.05
CA TYR A 98 -4.57 9.99 -1.40
C TYR A 98 -3.78 9.62 -2.65
N LEU A 99 -3.98 10.40 -3.72
CA LEU A 99 -3.15 10.33 -4.93
C LEU A 99 -2.03 11.36 -4.84
N HIS A 100 -0.79 10.91 -4.88
CA HIS A 100 0.39 11.76 -4.98
C HIS A 100 1.00 11.69 -6.37
N VAL A 101 1.09 12.84 -7.05
CA VAL A 101 1.75 12.94 -8.36
C VAL A 101 3.09 13.64 -8.19
N ALA A 102 4.18 12.87 -8.22
CA ALA A 102 5.54 13.38 -8.20
C ALA A 102 5.91 13.98 -9.57
N ARG A 103 6.46 15.18 -9.56
CA ARG A 103 6.83 15.94 -10.76
C ARG A 103 8.14 16.70 -10.56
N LYS A 104 8.73 17.19 -11.64
CA LYS A 104 9.94 18.00 -11.58
C LYS A 104 9.79 19.16 -10.56
N GLY A 105 10.73 19.25 -9.63
CA GLY A 105 10.71 20.26 -8.56
C GLY A 105 9.82 19.91 -7.35
N TYR A 106 9.03 18.83 -7.40
CA TYR A 106 8.20 18.38 -6.27
C TYR A 106 8.18 16.85 -6.16
N ARG A 107 9.08 16.32 -5.36
CA ARG A 107 9.23 14.88 -5.09
C ARG A 107 9.50 14.59 -3.61
N PRO A 108 8.53 14.84 -2.74
CA PRO A 108 8.69 14.51 -1.33
C PRO A 108 8.79 12.99 -1.14
N LYS A 109 9.50 12.56 -0.10
CA LYS A 109 9.62 11.15 0.29
C LYS A 109 8.41 10.73 1.12
N VAL A 110 7.21 10.77 0.52
CA VAL A 110 5.93 10.60 1.22
C VAL A 110 5.89 9.30 2.04
N LEU A 111 6.25 8.17 1.46
CA LEU A 111 6.23 6.87 2.16
C LEU A 111 7.18 6.84 3.37
N HIS A 112 8.32 7.50 3.28
CA HIS A 112 9.23 7.63 4.41
C HIS A 112 8.64 8.47 5.55
N GLU A 113 7.95 9.56 5.23
CA GLU A 113 7.30 10.35 6.26
C GLU A 113 6.10 9.59 6.84
N LEU A 114 5.32 8.91 6.01
CA LEU A 114 4.23 8.05 6.47
C LEU A 114 4.72 6.93 7.41
N SER A 115 5.86 6.31 7.12
CA SER A 115 6.38 5.21 7.96
C SER A 115 6.69 5.63 9.40
N LYS A 116 6.96 6.91 9.65
CA LYS A 116 7.21 7.44 11.00
C LYS A 116 5.97 7.50 11.89
N THR A 117 4.80 7.63 11.28
CA THR A 117 3.52 7.86 11.96
C THR A 117 2.47 6.79 11.71
N SER A 118 2.73 5.84 10.84
CA SER A 118 1.81 4.74 10.53
C SER A 118 1.92 3.59 11.53
N ALA A 119 0.82 2.90 11.76
CA ALA A 119 0.78 1.65 12.49
C ALA A 119 1.49 0.53 11.73
N ILE A 120 1.23 0.45 10.44
CA ILE A 120 1.79 -0.50 9.48
C ILE A 120 1.61 0.03 8.07
N ILE A 121 2.53 -0.29 7.16
CA ILE A 121 2.35 -0.06 5.72
C ILE A 121 2.16 -1.42 5.05
N ILE A 122 1.06 -1.57 4.31
CA ILE A 122 0.70 -2.77 3.56
C ILE A 122 0.82 -2.45 2.07
N THR A 123 1.47 -3.31 1.31
CA THR A 123 1.64 -3.12 -0.12
C THR A 123 1.50 -4.43 -0.87
N ASP A 124 1.13 -4.36 -2.15
CA ASP A 124 1.06 -5.53 -3.01
C ASP A 124 2.46 -6.09 -3.33
N LEU A 125 2.61 -7.40 -3.21
CA LEU A 125 3.85 -8.11 -3.57
C LEU A 125 4.02 -8.14 -5.08
N PHE A 126 5.13 -7.62 -5.56
CA PHE A 126 5.55 -7.77 -6.95
C PHE A 126 7.06 -8.00 -7.00
N PRO A 127 7.53 -9.22 -7.35
CA PRO A 127 8.91 -9.66 -7.11
C PRO A 127 9.93 -9.14 -8.13
N MET A 128 9.56 -8.19 -8.98
CA MET A 128 10.43 -7.67 -10.05
C MET A 128 10.83 -6.20 -9.82
N PRO A 129 12.04 -5.80 -10.22
CA PRO A 129 12.42 -4.39 -10.29
C PRO A 129 11.51 -3.61 -11.26
N PRO A 130 11.24 -2.33 -10.98
CA PRO A 130 11.72 -1.54 -9.85
C PRO A 130 10.85 -1.64 -8.57
N TRP A 131 9.70 -2.34 -8.62
CA TRP A 131 8.75 -2.43 -7.50
C TRP A 131 9.38 -3.08 -6.26
N LYS A 132 10.14 -4.15 -6.45
CA LYS A 132 10.87 -4.82 -5.36
C LYS A 132 11.88 -3.88 -4.72
N ASP A 133 12.66 -3.15 -5.53
CA ASP A 133 13.67 -2.20 -5.03
C ASP A 133 13.04 -1.07 -4.21
N TRP A 134 11.83 -0.62 -4.59
CA TRP A 134 11.11 0.41 -3.84
C TRP A 134 10.66 -0.08 -2.48
N VAL A 135 10.17 -1.32 -2.40
CA VAL A 135 9.76 -1.93 -1.13
C VAL A 135 10.97 -2.18 -0.24
N ASP A 136 12.06 -2.73 -0.78
CA ASP A 136 13.29 -2.99 -0.03
C ASP A 136 13.89 -1.70 0.54
N ASN A 137 13.85 -0.62 -0.24
CA ASN A 137 14.29 0.70 0.21
C ASN A 137 13.40 1.24 1.33
N LEU A 138 12.07 1.12 1.19
CA LEU A 138 11.14 1.53 2.23
C LEU A 138 11.36 0.69 3.50
N ALA A 139 11.36 -0.63 3.38
CA ALA A 139 11.49 -1.57 4.48
C ALA A 139 12.76 -1.35 5.31
N LYS A 140 13.89 -1.08 4.62
CA LYS A 140 15.19 -0.81 5.26
C LYS A 140 15.20 0.47 6.11
N ASN A 141 14.36 1.45 5.75
CA ASN A 141 14.37 2.79 6.35
C ASN A 141 13.03 3.13 7.04
N SER A 142 12.16 2.16 7.23
CA SER A 142 10.85 2.35 7.85
C SER A 142 10.91 2.21 9.37
N ASP A 143 10.15 3.05 10.07
CA ASP A 143 9.96 3.00 11.51
C ASP A 143 8.73 2.16 11.93
N CYS A 144 7.98 1.62 10.96
CA CYS A 144 6.85 0.72 11.19
C CYS A 144 6.98 -0.57 10.35
N PRO A 145 6.21 -1.63 10.66
CA PRO A 145 6.17 -2.83 9.84
C PRO A 145 5.78 -2.53 8.39
N VAL A 146 6.44 -3.19 7.45
CA VAL A 146 6.10 -3.17 6.02
C VAL A 146 5.69 -4.58 5.63
N LEU A 147 4.43 -4.75 5.23
CA LEU A 147 3.82 -6.02 4.87
C LEU A 147 3.58 -6.08 3.37
N GLU A 148 4.19 -7.03 2.70
CA GLU A 148 3.89 -7.37 1.30
C GLU A 148 2.77 -8.42 1.25
N VAL A 149 1.82 -8.24 0.34
CA VAL A 149 0.66 -9.13 0.16
C VAL A 149 0.57 -9.58 -1.29
N ASP A 150 0.49 -10.88 -1.51
CA ASP A 150 0.23 -11.42 -2.85
C ASP A 150 -1.21 -11.10 -3.28
N CYS A 151 -1.33 -10.14 -4.20
CA CYS A 151 -2.59 -9.70 -4.78
C CYS A 151 -2.85 -10.24 -6.19
N HIS A 152 -1.95 -11.08 -6.73
CA HIS A 152 -1.95 -11.50 -8.13
C HIS A 152 -2.22 -12.98 -8.31
N CYS A 153 -1.78 -13.82 -7.38
CA CYS A 153 -1.99 -15.26 -7.49
C CYS A 153 -3.42 -15.67 -7.09
N VAL A 154 -4.03 -16.52 -7.89
CA VAL A 154 -5.24 -17.25 -7.54
C VAL A 154 -4.77 -18.51 -6.79
N ILE A 155 -5.27 -18.68 -5.57
CA ILE A 155 -5.05 -19.88 -4.74
C ILE A 155 -6.21 -20.82 -4.96
#